data_d937fd9c54aece6dc01a97dd0a92e36c
#
_entry.id   d937fd9c54aece6dc01a97dd0a92e36c
#
_cell.length_a   1.000
_cell.length_b   1.000
_cell.length_c   1.000
_cell.angle_alpha   90.00
_cell.angle_beta   90.00
_cell.angle_gamma   90.00
#
_symmetry.space_group_name_H-M   'P 1'
#
loop_
_entity.id
_entity.type
_entity.pdbx_description
1 polymer ?
#
loop_
_entity_poly.entity_id
_entity_poly.type
_entity_poly.pdbx_seq_one_letter_code
_entity_poly.pdbx_strand_id
1 'polypeptide(L)'
;MDRLIICGGGHVSLEVVHMAARLEYEIIVIDDRIEFANPRPFPPANQVICSSFLDALDQLGSRGSDYYVILTRGHAFDRVCLERILNGRYAYVGMIGSKIKVAAVMESLQEAGIPPKTLEGVHSPIGLSIGAQTPAEIAVSITAELVKQRAHRGPNAMPPPDEPGILCTIVKKSGSAPRGVGTWMHVRPDGTCVGTIGGGTVEYQTKLDALEFWAQGRSEARQVCDLTHAAA
;
A
#
# COMPACT_ATOMS: atom_id res chain seq x y z
N MET A 1 -6.77 1.48 -6.69
CA MET A 1 -5.29 1.53 -6.57
C MET A 1 -4.96 2.19 -5.25
N ASP A 2 -4.00 1.63 -4.48
CA ASP A 2 -3.56 2.24 -3.24
C ASP A 2 -2.74 3.49 -3.54
N ARG A 3 -2.99 4.59 -2.81
CA ARG A 3 -2.17 5.80 -2.93
C ARG A 3 -0.95 5.70 -2.01
N LEU A 4 0.22 6.06 -2.54
CA LEU A 4 1.45 6.27 -1.76
C LEU A 4 1.75 7.76 -1.74
N ILE A 5 1.55 8.39 -0.59
CA ILE A 5 1.73 9.82 -0.38
C ILE A 5 3.04 10.02 0.38
N ILE A 6 3.99 10.68 -0.26
CA ILE A 6 5.34 10.92 0.25
C ILE A 6 5.47 12.39 0.63
N CYS A 7 5.63 12.66 1.93
CA CYS A 7 5.88 13.99 2.46
C CYS A 7 7.39 14.23 2.53
N GLY A 8 7.89 15.07 1.64
CA GLY A 8 9.30 15.39 1.43
C GLY A 8 9.82 14.86 0.08
N GLY A 9 10.45 15.72 -0.71
CA GLY A 9 10.99 15.43 -2.04
C GLY A 9 12.53 15.23 -2.07
N GLY A 10 13.12 14.74 -0.97
CA GLY A 10 14.57 14.55 -0.85
C GLY A 10 15.11 13.29 -1.56
N HIS A 11 16.41 13.01 -1.36
CA HIS A 11 17.09 11.90 -2.03
C HIS A 11 16.47 10.52 -1.74
N VAL A 12 16.06 10.25 -0.49
CA VAL A 12 15.40 8.99 -0.15
C VAL A 12 14.06 8.88 -0.85
N SER A 13 13.30 9.96 -0.94
CA SER A 13 12.01 10.00 -1.62
C SER A 13 12.14 9.68 -3.11
N LEU A 14 13.20 10.19 -3.75
CA LEU A 14 13.52 9.89 -5.14
C LEU A 14 13.64 8.38 -5.37
N GLU A 15 14.44 7.72 -4.55
CA GLU A 15 14.65 6.27 -4.64
C GLU A 15 13.37 5.48 -4.31
N VAL A 16 12.61 5.91 -3.30
CA VAL A 16 11.31 5.29 -2.95
C VAL A 16 10.34 5.37 -4.12
N VAL A 17 10.22 6.53 -4.78
CA VAL A 17 9.33 6.70 -5.95
C VAL A 17 9.69 5.74 -7.08
N HIS A 18 10.98 5.61 -7.42
CA HIS A 18 11.43 4.69 -8.48
C HIS A 18 11.13 3.23 -8.17
N MET A 19 11.30 2.80 -6.92
CA MET A 19 11.00 1.42 -6.50
C MET A 19 9.51 1.16 -6.42
N ALA A 20 8.76 2.09 -5.80
CA ALA A 20 7.32 1.95 -5.59
C ALA A 20 6.51 2.00 -6.90
N ALA A 21 7.04 2.64 -7.95
CA ALA A 21 6.41 2.65 -9.26
C ALA A 21 6.24 1.24 -9.86
N ARG A 22 7.11 0.29 -9.49
CA ARG A 22 7.01 -1.11 -9.89
C ARG A 22 5.98 -1.91 -9.08
N LEU A 23 5.45 -1.32 -8.02
CA LEU A 23 4.50 -1.93 -7.10
C LEU A 23 3.06 -1.44 -7.31
N GLU A 24 2.79 -0.75 -8.40
CA GLU A 24 1.43 -0.32 -8.81
C GLU A 24 0.75 0.59 -7.75
N TYR A 25 1.50 1.49 -7.13
CA TYR A 25 0.93 2.58 -6.33
C TYR A 25 0.58 3.79 -7.21
N GLU A 26 -0.50 4.49 -6.86
CA GLU A 26 -0.69 5.88 -7.27
C GLU A 26 0.21 6.76 -6.40
N ILE A 27 1.32 7.26 -6.96
CA ILE A 27 2.37 7.94 -6.21
C ILE A 27 2.19 9.45 -6.24
N ILE A 28 2.13 10.06 -5.06
CA ILE A 28 2.02 11.51 -4.87
C ILE A 28 3.19 11.98 -4.01
N VAL A 29 3.93 12.96 -4.48
CA VAL A 29 5.04 13.58 -3.74
C VAL A 29 4.66 15.00 -3.35
N ILE A 30 4.90 15.39 -2.10
CA ILE A 30 4.64 16.71 -1.55
C ILE A 30 5.95 17.29 -1.00
N ASP A 31 6.31 18.51 -1.37
CA ASP A 31 7.35 19.29 -0.69
C ASP A 31 6.97 20.78 -0.74
N ASP A 32 7.35 21.54 0.27
CA ASP A 32 7.07 22.99 0.34
C ASP A 32 8.09 23.83 -0.43
N ARG A 33 9.12 23.21 -1.01
CA ARG A 33 10.21 23.85 -1.75
C ARG A 33 10.12 23.48 -3.23
N ILE A 34 10.07 24.47 -4.09
CA ILE A 34 9.94 24.29 -5.55
C ILE A 34 11.07 23.46 -6.17
N GLU A 35 12.28 23.54 -5.65
CA GLU A 35 13.41 22.75 -6.12
C GLU A 35 13.30 21.25 -5.80
N PHE A 36 12.50 20.87 -4.78
CA PHE A 36 12.23 19.49 -4.39
C PHE A 36 10.83 19.02 -4.81
N ALA A 37 9.90 19.94 -5.03
CA ALA A 37 8.57 19.65 -5.57
C ALA A 37 8.53 19.87 -7.11
N ASN A 38 9.50 19.32 -7.82
CA ASN A 38 9.62 19.42 -9.27
C ASN A 38 9.37 18.03 -9.90
N PRO A 39 8.51 17.92 -10.92
CA PRO A 39 8.25 16.63 -11.59
C PRO A 39 9.48 15.98 -12.25
N ARG A 40 10.47 16.76 -12.65
CA ARG A 40 11.65 16.23 -13.37
C ARG A 40 12.40 15.11 -12.64
N PRO A 41 12.72 15.21 -11.33
CA PRO A 41 13.36 14.11 -10.60
C PRO A 41 12.43 12.96 -10.28
N PHE A 42 11.10 13.11 -10.43
CA PHE A 42 10.09 12.11 -10.10
C PHE A 42 9.27 11.64 -11.31
N PRO A 43 9.89 11.20 -12.43
CA PRO A 43 9.13 10.82 -13.63
C PRO A 43 8.05 9.76 -13.39
N PRO A 44 8.22 8.79 -12.45
CA PRO A 44 7.20 7.78 -12.18
C PRO A 44 6.07 8.25 -11.25
N ALA A 45 6.18 9.43 -10.63
CA ALA A 45 5.11 9.93 -9.76
C ALA A 45 3.89 10.37 -10.58
N ASN A 46 2.69 10.03 -10.10
CA ASN A 46 1.43 10.45 -10.72
C ASN A 46 1.18 11.95 -10.49
N GLN A 47 1.65 12.47 -9.34
CA GLN A 47 1.52 13.87 -9.01
C GLN A 47 2.69 14.34 -8.14
N VAL A 48 3.15 15.58 -8.38
CA VAL A 48 4.11 16.28 -7.52
C VAL A 48 3.50 17.62 -7.13
N ILE A 49 3.36 17.87 -5.83
CA ILE A 49 2.66 19.03 -5.28
C ILE A 49 3.68 19.92 -4.56
N CYS A 50 3.80 21.18 -5.02
CA CYS A 50 4.55 22.23 -4.33
C CYS A 50 3.59 23.05 -3.47
N SER A 51 3.53 22.75 -2.18
CA SER A 51 2.64 23.39 -1.22
C SER A 51 3.10 23.14 0.20
N SER A 52 2.54 23.85 1.18
CA SER A 52 2.69 23.44 2.57
C SER A 52 2.16 22.01 2.75
N PHE A 53 2.77 21.24 3.66
CA PHE A 53 2.35 19.85 3.89
C PHE A 53 0.88 19.76 4.35
N LEU A 54 0.44 20.70 5.20
CA LEU A 54 -0.96 20.73 5.66
C LEU A 54 -1.94 20.98 4.55
N ASP A 55 -1.71 22.04 3.76
CA ASP A 55 -2.63 22.40 2.67
C ASP A 55 -2.73 21.27 1.64
N ALA A 56 -1.59 20.65 1.29
CA ALA A 56 -1.57 19.53 0.36
C ALA A 56 -2.31 18.30 0.91
N LEU A 57 -2.09 17.93 2.19
CA LEU A 57 -2.78 16.81 2.83
C LEU A 57 -4.29 17.07 2.97
N ASP A 58 -4.70 18.31 3.26
CA ASP A 58 -6.10 18.69 3.33
C ASP A 58 -6.78 18.63 1.95
N GLN A 59 -6.11 19.12 0.93
CA GLN A 59 -6.61 19.08 -0.46
C GLN A 59 -6.76 17.65 -0.97
N LEU A 60 -5.80 16.76 -0.67
CA LEU A 60 -5.85 15.35 -1.07
C LEU A 60 -6.95 14.56 -0.36
N GLY A 61 -7.34 15.00 0.83
CA GLY A 61 -8.18 14.22 1.73
C GLY A 61 -7.54 12.89 2.13
N SER A 62 -8.20 12.10 2.95
CA SER A 62 -7.69 10.82 3.43
C SER A 62 -8.59 9.64 3.05
N ARG A 63 -7.99 8.53 2.60
CA ARG A 63 -8.67 7.27 2.28
C ARG A 63 -8.13 6.17 3.17
N GLY A 64 -8.96 5.22 3.57
CA GLY A 64 -8.51 4.05 4.37
C GLY A 64 -7.50 3.14 3.65
N SER A 65 -7.23 3.37 2.36
CA SER A 65 -6.23 2.68 1.55
C SER A 65 -4.94 3.47 1.34
N ASP A 66 -4.79 4.65 1.95
CA ASP A 66 -3.62 5.49 1.78
C ASP A 66 -2.43 5.00 2.59
N TYR A 67 -1.27 5.04 1.97
CA TYR A 67 0.04 4.78 2.57
C TYR A 67 0.80 6.10 2.65
N TYR A 68 1.15 6.52 3.86
CA TYR A 68 1.89 7.75 4.09
C TYR A 68 3.34 7.44 4.47
N VAL A 69 4.28 8.09 3.77
CA VAL A 69 5.72 7.99 4.00
C VAL A 69 6.26 9.39 4.27
N ILE A 70 6.68 9.64 5.50
CA ILE A 70 7.13 10.96 5.97
C ILE A 70 8.65 10.98 5.95
N LEU A 71 9.22 11.73 5.00
CA LEU A 71 10.65 11.89 4.74
C LEU A 71 11.04 13.36 4.73
N THR A 72 10.46 14.17 5.63
CA THR A 72 10.68 15.60 5.66
C THR A 72 12.06 15.95 6.22
N ARG A 73 12.48 17.20 6.03
CA ARG A 73 13.80 17.69 6.47
C ARG A 73 13.92 17.98 7.97
N GLY A 74 12.83 17.97 8.72
CA GLY A 74 12.89 18.41 10.12
C GLY A 74 11.73 17.98 11.01
N HIS A 75 11.98 17.93 12.31
CA HIS A 75 11.03 17.48 13.34
C HIS A 75 9.67 18.20 13.30
N ALA A 76 9.69 19.51 13.05
CA ALA A 76 8.47 20.31 13.01
C ALA A 76 7.53 19.87 11.89
N PHE A 77 8.08 19.59 10.71
CA PHE A 77 7.29 19.11 9.57
C PHE A 77 6.83 17.67 9.76
N ASP A 78 7.70 16.79 10.31
CA ASP A 78 7.31 15.41 10.61
C ASP A 78 6.13 15.37 11.59
N ARG A 79 6.19 16.19 12.66
CA ARG A 79 5.11 16.29 13.64
C ARG A 79 3.81 16.75 13.00
N VAL A 80 3.86 17.83 12.22
CA VAL A 80 2.69 18.42 11.56
C VAL A 80 2.05 17.41 10.59
N CYS A 81 2.85 16.71 9.79
CA CYS A 81 2.36 15.66 8.90
C CYS A 81 1.71 14.52 9.69
N LEU A 82 2.38 14.00 10.71
CA LEU A 82 1.85 12.91 11.54
C LEU A 82 0.54 13.29 12.21
N GLU A 83 0.48 14.46 12.87
CA GLU A 83 -0.73 14.94 13.54
C GLU A 83 -1.92 15.01 12.59
N ARG A 84 -1.71 15.52 11.37
CA ARG A 84 -2.77 15.59 10.35
C ARG A 84 -3.20 14.23 9.84
N ILE A 85 -2.25 13.32 9.58
CA ILE A 85 -2.52 11.98 9.07
C ILE A 85 -3.23 11.12 10.13
N LEU A 86 -2.79 11.16 11.38
CA LEU A 86 -3.34 10.35 12.47
C LEU A 86 -4.79 10.72 12.81
N ASN A 87 -5.22 11.95 12.51
CA ASN A 87 -6.61 12.40 12.62
C ASN A 87 -7.48 11.98 11.41
N GLY A 88 -6.91 11.35 10.40
CA GLY A 88 -7.58 10.89 9.20
C GLY A 88 -7.75 9.38 9.11
N ARG A 89 -8.02 8.90 7.90
CA ARG A 89 -8.09 7.47 7.57
C ARG A 89 -6.84 7.08 6.79
N TYR A 90 -6.22 5.96 7.13
CA TYR A 90 -5.02 5.46 6.43
C TYR A 90 -4.89 3.94 6.57
N ALA A 91 -4.10 3.37 5.69
CA ALA A 91 -3.67 1.98 5.73
C ALA A 91 -2.34 1.82 6.45
N TYR A 92 -1.46 2.80 6.27
CA TYR A 92 -0.10 2.77 6.76
C TYR A 92 0.41 4.20 6.94
N VAL A 93 1.20 4.40 7.98
CA VAL A 93 2.00 5.62 8.16
C VAL A 93 3.37 5.27 8.73
N GLY A 94 4.40 5.74 8.05
CA GLY A 94 5.79 5.59 8.49
C GLY A 94 6.55 6.91 8.43
N MET A 95 7.46 7.11 9.40
CA MET A 95 8.27 8.32 9.53
C MET A 95 9.75 7.98 9.64
N ILE A 96 10.58 8.67 8.84
CA ILE A 96 12.04 8.56 8.94
C ILE A 96 12.56 9.32 10.17
N GLY A 97 13.56 8.75 10.82
CA GLY A 97 14.26 9.45 11.90
C GLY A 97 15.13 8.53 12.74
N SER A 98 16.12 9.12 13.41
CA SER A 98 16.85 8.41 14.47
C SER A 98 15.90 8.12 15.66
N LYS A 99 16.23 7.13 16.48
CA LYS A 99 15.43 6.79 17.67
C LYS A 99 15.17 8.00 18.58
N ILE A 100 16.16 8.90 18.73
CA ILE A 100 16.04 10.12 19.53
C ILE A 100 15.01 11.08 18.90
N LYS A 101 15.12 11.29 17.59
CA LYS A 101 14.19 12.15 16.85
C LYS A 101 12.75 11.62 16.92
N VAL A 102 12.59 10.32 16.73
CA VAL A 102 11.30 9.64 16.80
C VAL A 102 10.67 9.82 18.18
N ALA A 103 11.43 9.57 19.27
CA ALA A 103 10.94 9.72 20.63
C ALA A 103 10.42 11.14 20.90
N ALA A 104 11.16 12.17 20.51
CA ALA A 104 10.76 13.57 20.68
C ALA A 104 9.47 13.93 19.93
N VAL A 105 9.30 13.42 18.68
CA VAL A 105 8.07 13.65 17.91
C VAL A 105 6.89 12.94 18.54
N MET A 106 7.05 11.68 18.97
CA MET A 106 5.98 10.92 19.63
C MET A 106 5.54 11.53 20.95
N GLU A 107 6.48 12.00 21.78
CA GLU A 107 6.20 12.71 23.02
C GLU A 107 5.38 13.98 22.77
N SER A 108 5.82 14.81 21.83
CA SER A 108 5.10 16.04 21.44
C SER A 108 3.68 15.76 20.90
N LEU A 109 3.47 14.66 20.19
CA LEU A 109 2.14 14.27 19.70
C LEU A 109 1.24 13.76 20.84
N GLN A 110 1.82 13.05 21.81
CA GLN A 110 1.11 12.62 23.00
C GLN A 110 0.67 13.80 23.86
N GLU A 111 1.54 14.81 24.05
CA GLU A 111 1.20 16.08 24.71
C GLU A 111 0.09 16.84 23.98
N ALA A 112 0.05 16.75 22.64
CA ALA A 112 -1.03 17.32 21.81
C ALA A 112 -2.35 16.52 21.85
N GLY A 113 -2.40 15.43 22.65
CA GLY A 113 -3.62 14.64 22.88
C GLY A 113 -3.84 13.47 21.93
N ILE A 114 -2.86 13.09 21.11
CA ILE A 114 -2.95 11.86 20.29
C ILE A 114 -2.83 10.64 21.22
N PRO A 115 -3.80 9.70 21.17
CA PRO A 115 -3.77 8.54 22.04
C PRO A 115 -2.52 7.67 21.85
N PRO A 116 -1.88 7.15 22.94
CA PRO A 116 -0.71 6.28 22.82
C PRO A 116 -0.92 5.08 21.88
N LYS A 117 -2.08 4.47 21.94
CA LYS A 117 -2.44 3.35 21.05
C LYS A 117 -2.40 3.72 19.56
N THR A 118 -2.72 4.96 19.22
CA THR A 118 -2.62 5.46 17.84
C THR A 118 -1.16 5.63 17.43
N LEU A 119 -0.32 6.13 18.34
CA LEU A 119 1.11 6.31 18.12
C LEU A 119 1.87 4.99 17.96
N GLU A 120 1.46 3.94 18.68
CA GLU A 120 2.01 2.58 18.51
C GLU A 120 1.83 2.03 17.09
N GLY A 121 0.83 2.51 16.35
CA GLY A 121 0.58 2.15 14.95
C GLY A 121 1.50 2.86 13.95
N VAL A 122 2.32 3.81 14.38
CA VAL A 122 3.25 4.54 13.50
C VAL A 122 4.55 3.75 13.34
N HIS A 123 4.90 3.44 12.09
CA HIS A 123 6.15 2.78 11.75
C HIS A 123 7.32 3.76 11.82
N SER A 124 8.04 3.77 12.93
CA SER A 124 9.13 4.73 13.14
C SER A 124 10.22 4.14 14.05
N PRO A 125 11.47 4.08 13.60
CA PRO A 125 11.95 4.46 12.27
C PRO A 125 11.29 3.64 11.16
N ILE A 126 10.96 4.33 10.04
CA ILE A 126 10.35 3.68 8.86
C ILE A 126 11.31 2.67 8.22
N GLY A 127 10.76 1.56 7.71
CA GLY A 127 11.48 0.54 6.99
C GLY A 127 11.88 -0.66 7.83
N LEU A 128 12.12 -1.78 7.17
CA LEU A 128 12.61 -3.00 7.82
C LEU A 128 14.07 -2.82 8.25
N SER A 129 14.45 -3.39 9.40
CA SER A 129 15.82 -3.35 9.91
C SER A 129 16.73 -4.30 9.11
N ILE A 130 17.30 -3.80 8.02
CA ILE A 130 18.19 -4.55 7.11
C ILE A 130 19.63 -4.02 7.09
N GLY A 131 19.96 -3.04 7.97
CA GLY A 131 21.28 -2.42 7.99
C GLY A 131 21.49 -1.36 6.89
N ALA A 132 20.43 -0.83 6.30
CA ALA A 132 20.47 0.17 5.24
C ALA A 132 21.19 1.47 5.68
N GLN A 133 22.08 2.00 4.84
CA GLN A 133 22.89 3.21 5.09
C GLN A 133 22.73 4.27 3.99
N THR A 134 22.70 3.87 2.73
CA THR A 134 22.54 4.79 1.60
C THR A 134 21.08 5.12 1.33
N PRO A 135 20.76 6.25 0.66
CA PRO A 135 19.37 6.58 0.28
C PRO A 135 18.67 5.44 -0.48
N ALA A 136 19.37 4.77 -1.40
CA ALA A 136 18.82 3.65 -2.15
C ALA A 136 18.53 2.43 -1.26
N GLU A 137 19.44 2.07 -0.35
CA GLU A 137 19.22 0.97 0.60
C GLU A 137 18.08 1.28 1.58
N ILE A 138 17.98 2.53 2.04
CA ILE A 138 16.86 2.99 2.87
C ILE A 138 15.55 2.86 2.10
N ALA A 139 15.53 3.20 0.81
CA ALA A 139 14.36 3.03 -0.03
C ALA A 139 13.98 1.55 -0.22
N VAL A 140 14.95 0.63 -0.34
CA VAL A 140 14.69 -0.82 -0.33
C VAL A 140 14.01 -1.24 0.98
N SER A 141 14.54 -0.79 2.12
CA SER A 141 14.00 -1.07 3.44
C SER A 141 12.55 -0.58 3.59
N ILE A 142 12.28 0.66 3.18
CA ILE A 142 10.93 1.27 3.19
C ILE A 142 9.98 0.49 2.26
N THR A 143 10.40 0.23 1.04
CA THR A 143 9.58 -0.45 0.04
C THR A 143 9.25 -1.88 0.45
N ALA A 144 10.21 -2.58 1.04
CA ALA A 144 9.97 -3.92 1.60
C ALA A 144 8.95 -3.90 2.76
N GLU A 145 8.98 -2.85 3.62
CA GLU A 145 7.97 -2.68 4.66
C GLU A 145 6.59 -2.39 4.07
N LEU A 146 6.49 -1.54 3.05
CA LEU A 146 5.23 -1.27 2.34
C LEU A 146 4.62 -2.57 1.77
N VAL A 147 5.44 -3.43 1.14
CA VAL A 147 5.02 -4.76 0.65
C VAL A 147 4.52 -5.64 1.79
N LYS A 148 5.24 -5.68 2.91
CA LYS A 148 4.86 -6.43 4.11
C LYS A 148 3.51 -5.95 4.64
N GLN A 149 3.30 -4.65 4.77
CA GLN A 149 2.06 -4.07 5.27
C GLN A 149 0.88 -4.32 4.34
N ARG A 150 1.10 -4.24 3.03
CA ARG A 150 0.08 -4.59 2.03
C ARG A 150 -0.32 -6.06 2.16
N ALA A 151 0.64 -6.97 2.36
CA ALA A 151 0.37 -8.39 2.58
C ALA A 151 -0.42 -8.65 3.88
N HIS A 152 -0.16 -7.89 4.96
CA HIS A 152 -0.91 -8.01 6.22
C HIS A 152 -2.36 -7.52 6.14
N ARG A 153 -2.67 -6.57 5.26
CA ARG A 153 -4.06 -6.17 4.99
C ARG A 153 -4.87 -7.28 4.32
N GLY A 154 -4.17 -8.31 3.85
CA GLY A 154 -4.76 -9.44 3.15
C GLY A 154 -5.18 -9.08 1.71
N PRO A 155 -5.69 -10.06 0.98
CA PRO A 155 -6.12 -9.92 -0.40
C PRO A 155 -7.33 -8.97 -0.58
N ASN A 156 -7.98 -8.59 0.51
CA ASN A 156 -9.13 -7.67 0.54
C ASN A 156 -8.74 -6.19 0.64
N ALA A 157 -7.47 -5.85 0.45
CA ALA A 157 -7.00 -4.45 0.50
C ALA A 157 -7.68 -3.56 -0.57
N MET A 158 -8.06 -4.14 -1.69
CA MET A 158 -8.95 -3.52 -2.67
C MET A 158 -10.28 -4.27 -2.68
N PRO A 159 -11.44 -3.58 -2.62
CA PRO A 159 -12.71 -4.24 -2.89
C PRO A 159 -12.69 -4.80 -4.33
N PRO A 160 -13.39 -5.92 -4.58
CA PRO A 160 -13.58 -6.38 -5.94
C PRO A 160 -14.26 -5.28 -6.76
N PRO A 161 -14.00 -5.20 -8.07
CA PRO A 161 -14.64 -4.21 -8.92
C PRO A 161 -16.16 -4.40 -8.91
N ASP A 162 -16.88 -3.28 -8.85
CA ASP A 162 -18.35 -3.25 -8.95
C ASP A 162 -18.75 -3.19 -10.43
N GLU A 163 -18.52 -4.32 -11.13
CA GLU A 163 -18.80 -4.49 -12.55
C GLU A 163 -19.30 -5.90 -12.83
N PRO A 164 -19.97 -6.15 -13.97
CA PRO A 164 -20.45 -7.48 -14.34
C PRO A 164 -19.33 -8.53 -14.39
N GLY A 165 -19.59 -9.71 -13.81
CA GLY A 165 -18.62 -10.82 -13.80
C GLY A 165 -18.83 -11.76 -12.60
N ILE A 166 -17.91 -12.69 -12.44
CA ILE A 166 -17.91 -13.66 -11.33
C ILE A 166 -16.74 -13.36 -10.39
N LEU A 167 -17.07 -13.16 -9.12
CA LEU A 167 -16.08 -13.02 -8.06
C LEU A 167 -15.71 -14.40 -7.48
N CYS A 168 -14.48 -14.83 -7.73
CA CYS A 168 -13.92 -16.08 -7.20
C CYS A 168 -13.10 -15.78 -5.96
N THR A 169 -13.45 -16.38 -4.81
CA THR A 169 -12.77 -16.10 -3.52
C THR A 169 -12.34 -17.40 -2.85
N ILE A 170 -11.10 -17.46 -2.36
CA ILE A 170 -10.62 -18.58 -1.55
C ILE A 170 -11.27 -18.52 -0.18
N VAL A 171 -12.19 -19.44 0.12
CA VAL A 171 -12.91 -19.48 1.40
C VAL A 171 -12.29 -20.45 2.42
N LYS A 172 -11.50 -21.43 1.95
CA LYS A 172 -10.78 -22.38 2.80
C LYS A 172 -9.51 -22.87 2.12
N LYS A 173 -8.48 -23.10 2.90
CA LYS A 173 -7.18 -23.60 2.45
C LYS A 173 -6.71 -24.70 3.40
N SER A 174 -6.11 -25.75 2.84
CA SER A 174 -5.34 -26.77 3.59
C SER A 174 -4.01 -27.00 2.87
N GLY A 175 -2.93 -27.17 3.64
CA GLY A 175 -1.58 -27.35 3.09
C GLY A 175 -0.96 -26.06 2.53
N SER A 176 0.11 -26.21 1.72
CA SER A 176 0.82 -25.10 1.07
C SER A 176 0.10 -24.70 -0.21
N ALA A 177 -0.37 -23.47 -0.28
CA ALA A 177 -0.92 -22.88 -1.49
C ALA A 177 -0.39 -21.45 -1.66
N PRO A 178 -0.24 -20.96 -2.89
CA PRO A 178 0.38 -19.67 -3.18
C PRO A 178 -0.29 -18.47 -2.53
N ARG A 179 -1.60 -18.54 -2.31
CA ARG A 179 -2.41 -17.46 -1.73
C ARG A 179 -3.23 -17.93 -0.53
N GLY A 180 -3.64 -16.99 0.32
CA GLY A 180 -4.40 -17.24 1.54
C GLY A 180 -5.91 -17.14 1.35
N VAL A 181 -6.66 -17.55 2.39
CA VAL A 181 -8.12 -17.36 2.48
C VAL A 181 -8.45 -15.87 2.36
N GLY A 182 -9.55 -15.56 1.66
CA GLY A 182 -9.98 -14.21 1.35
C GLY A 182 -9.35 -13.61 0.08
N THR A 183 -8.34 -14.25 -0.53
CA THR A 183 -7.83 -13.83 -1.84
C THR A 183 -8.92 -14.02 -2.89
N TRP A 184 -9.03 -13.04 -3.79
CA TRP A 184 -10.04 -13.05 -4.82
C TRP A 184 -9.49 -12.78 -6.22
N MET A 185 -10.24 -13.22 -7.21
CA MET A 185 -10.10 -12.92 -8.62
C MET A 185 -11.49 -12.63 -9.19
N HIS A 186 -11.66 -11.54 -9.88
CA HIS A 186 -12.88 -11.20 -10.60
C HIS A 186 -12.70 -11.53 -12.09
N VAL A 187 -13.56 -12.38 -12.62
CA VAL A 187 -13.56 -12.81 -14.01
C VAL A 187 -14.69 -12.09 -14.73
N ARG A 188 -14.34 -11.25 -15.72
CA ARG A 188 -15.32 -10.55 -16.55
C ARG A 188 -15.94 -11.47 -17.60
N PRO A 189 -17.10 -11.14 -18.16
CA PRO A 189 -17.75 -11.92 -19.21
C PRO A 189 -16.89 -12.14 -20.48
N ASP A 190 -15.97 -11.22 -20.78
CA ASP A 190 -15.02 -11.33 -21.89
C ASP A 190 -13.80 -12.23 -21.58
N GLY A 191 -13.75 -12.78 -20.37
CA GLY A 191 -12.64 -13.63 -19.89
C GLY A 191 -11.42 -12.86 -19.40
N THR A 192 -11.43 -11.53 -19.35
CA THR A 192 -10.36 -10.78 -18.66
C THR A 192 -10.51 -10.90 -17.15
N CYS A 193 -9.40 -10.85 -16.41
CA CYS A 193 -9.40 -11.04 -14.96
C CYS A 193 -8.79 -9.82 -14.25
N VAL A 194 -9.34 -9.50 -13.08
CA VAL A 194 -8.76 -8.55 -12.10
C VAL A 194 -8.48 -9.29 -10.80
N GLY A 195 -7.31 -9.07 -10.21
CA GLY A 195 -6.87 -9.83 -9.04
C GLY A 195 -6.30 -11.19 -9.42
N THR A 196 -5.98 -12.03 -8.43
CA THR A 196 -5.41 -13.37 -8.62
C THR A 196 -5.65 -14.24 -7.40
N ILE A 197 -5.92 -15.51 -7.60
CA ILE A 197 -6.06 -16.52 -6.55
C ILE A 197 -4.83 -17.43 -6.43
N GLY A 198 -3.72 -17.11 -7.12
CA GLY A 198 -2.44 -17.80 -6.96
C GLY A 198 -1.74 -18.22 -8.25
N GLY A 199 -2.36 -17.99 -9.40
CA GLY A 199 -1.79 -18.33 -10.71
C GLY A 199 -1.84 -19.84 -11.05
N GLY A 200 -1.21 -20.18 -12.18
CA GLY A 200 -1.09 -21.56 -12.63
C GLY A 200 -2.41 -22.23 -13.00
N THR A 201 -2.41 -23.56 -12.93
CA THR A 201 -3.54 -24.42 -13.37
C THR A 201 -4.84 -24.12 -12.62
N VAL A 202 -4.75 -23.81 -11.31
CA VAL A 202 -5.95 -23.49 -10.49
C VAL A 202 -6.62 -22.22 -10.94
N GLU A 203 -5.86 -21.18 -11.18
CA GLU A 203 -6.42 -19.92 -11.66
C GLU A 203 -7.04 -20.05 -13.05
N TYR A 204 -6.35 -20.79 -13.92
CA TYR A 204 -6.87 -21.08 -15.26
C TYR A 204 -8.18 -21.87 -15.22
N GLN A 205 -8.25 -22.94 -14.40
CA GLN A 205 -9.47 -23.74 -14.26
C GLN A 205 -10.59 -22.92 -13.63
N THR A 206 -10.30 -22.18 -12.56
CA THR A 206 -11.30 -21.29 -11.91
C THR A 206 -11.84 -20.26 -12.90
N LYS A 207 -11.01 -19.73 -13.79
CA LYS A 207 -11.45 -18.82 -14.85
C LYS A 207 -12.45 -19.49 -15.79
N LEU A 208 -12.16 -20.71 -16.24
CA LEU A 208 -13.07 -21.46 -17.13
C LEU A 208 -14.40 -21.74 -16.45
N ASP A 209 -14.36 -22.20 -15.19
CA ASP A 209 -15.56 -22.49 -14.41
C ASP A 209 -16.37 -21.21 -14.18
N ALA A 210 -15.74 -20.08 -13.90
CA ALA A 210 -16.41 -18.79 -13.74
C ALA A 210 -17.13 -18.33 -15.03
N LEU A 211 -16.53 -18.54 -16.18
CA LEU A 211 -17.18 -18.22 -17.49
C LEU A 211 -18.38 -19.14 -17.77
N GLU A 212 -18.27 -20.43 -17.43
CA GLU A 212 -19.38 -21.36 -17.53
C GLU A 212 -20.52 -20.97 -16.58
N PHE A 213 -20.20 -20.61 -15.33
CA PHE A 213 -21.16 -20.09 -14.35
C PHE A 213 -21.90 -18.86 -14.84
N TRP A 214 -21.15 -17.91 -15.41
CA TRP A 214 -21.72 -16.71 -16.00
C TRP A 214 -22.70 -17.05 -17.13
N ALA A 215 -22.31 -17.96 -18.04
CA ALA A 215 -23.17 -18.38 -19.14
C ALA A 215 -24.46 -19.11 -18.68
N GLN A 216 -24.40 -19.81 -17.54
CA GLN A 216 -25.54 -20.50 -16.94
C GLN A 216 -26.43 -19.58 -16.08
N GLY A 217 -26.07 -18.31 -15.88
CA GLY A 217 -26.79 -17.35 -15.03
C GLY A 217 -26.82 -17.74 -13.53
N ARG A 218 -25.81 -18.50 -13.06
CA ARG A 218 -25.75 -18.95 -11.67
C ARG A 218 -25.18 -17.85 -10.78
N SER A 219 -25.75 -17.73 -9.57
CA SER A 219 -25.38 -16.67 -8.61
C SER A 219 -24.32 -17.11 -7.59
N GLU A 220 -24.20 -18.42 -7.29
CA GLU A 220 -23.26 -18.93 -6.30
C GLU A 220 -22.84 -20.38 -6.59
N ALA A 221 -21.56 -20.68 -6.34
CA ALA A 221 -21.02 -22.05 -6.31
C ALA A 221 -19.88 -22.18 -5.32
N ARG A 222 -19.62 -23.39 -4.88
CA ARG A 222 -18.44 -23.77 -4.12
C ARG A 222 -17.74 -24.93 -4.80
N GLN A 223 -16.43 -24.78 -5.02
CA GLN A 223 -15.60 -25.79 -5.66
C GLN A 223 -14.40 -26.14 -4.77
N VAL A 224 -13.96 -27.38 -4.81
CA VAL A 224 -12.73 -27.84 -4.17
C VAL A 224 -11.66 -28.07 -5.25
N CYS A 225 -10.55 -27.33 -5.18
CA CYS A 225 -9.40 -27.51 -6.05
C CYS A 225 -8.30 -28.24 -5.28
N ASP A 226 -7.91 -29.44 -5.74
CA ASP A 226 -6.80 -30.19 -5.20
C ASP A 226 -5.53 -29.86 -5.98
N LEU A 227 -4.52 -29.33 -5.27
CA LEU A 227 -3.23 -28.91 -5.85
C LEU A 227 -2.17 -30.03 -5.81
N THR A 228 -2.45 -31.17 -5.18
CA THR A 228 -1.45 -32.23 -4.96
C THR A 228 -1.07 -32.95 -6.25
N HIS A 229 -1.88 -32.84 -7.32
CA HIS A 229 -1.64 -33.46 -8.62
C HIS A 229 -1.29 -32.47 -9.75
N ALA A 230 -1.12 -31.17 -9.46
CA ALA A 230 -0.82 -30.15 -10.47
C ALA A 230 0.68 -29.93 -10.73
N ALA A 231 1.56 -30.75 -10.17
CA ALA A 231 3.01 -30.73 -10.36
C ALA A 231 3.47 -32.00 -11.07
N ALA A 232 3.10 -32.15 -12.34
CA ALA A 232 3.71 -33.09 -13.26
C ALA A 232 3.85 -32.42 -14.65
#